data_15889822eb876348de3e7e405abf892d
#
_entry.id   15889822eb876348de3e7e405abf892d
#
_cell.length_a   1.000
_cell.length_b   1.000
_cell.length_c   1.000
_cell.angle_alpha   90.00
_cell.angle_beta   90.00
_cell.angle_gamma   90.00
#
_symmetry.space_group_name_H-M   'P 1'
#
loop_
_entity.id
_entity.type
_entity.pdbx_description
1 polymer ?
#
loop_
_entity_poly.entity_id
_entity_poly.type
_entity_poly.pdbx_seq_one_letter_code
_entity_poly.pdbx_strand_id
1 'polypeptide(L)'
;MQLVGGKIRKLRKEHKLTQNELAQRIGVQQSDLSRMEKGEYRVSLDTLFKILAEFDMGIGEFFDDLARTAFNPQDVQLIRDLRALPNEDQREIIEFIGFKRSRAQAPQTPDHQPADKRG
;
A
#
# COMPACT_ATOMS: atom_id res chain seq x y z
N MET A 1 0.98 2.74 -6.37
CA MET A 1 1.25 3.73 -5.31
C MET A 1 0.02 4.42 -4.75
N GLN A 2 -1.16 3.88 -5.04
CA GLN A 2 -2.40 4.50 -4.54
C GLN A 2 -2.48 4.53 -3.01
N LEU A 3 -1.94 3.51 -2.35
CA LEU A 3 -1.95 3.50 -0.88
C LEU A 3 -1.14 4.65 -0.31
N VAL A 4 0.06 4.88 -0.84
CA VAL A 4 0.91 5.96 -0.37
C VAL A 4 0.28 7.31 -0.73
N GLY A 5 -0.17 7.46 -1.97
CA GLY A 5 -0.80 8.70 -2.41
C GLY A 5 -2.06 9.03 -1.62
N GLY A 6 -2.88 8.02 -1.36
CA GLY A 6 -4.08 8.21 -0.56
C GLY A 6 -3.78 8.64 0.86
N LYS A 7 -2.71 8.10 1.45
CA LYS A 7 -2.30 8.48 2.79
C LYS A 7 -1.80 9.92 2.83
N ILE A 8 -1.04 10.32 1.81
CA ILE A 8 -0.57 11.70 1.69
C ILE A 8 -1.76 12.64 1.62
N ARG A 9 -2.75 12.31 0.80
CA ARG A 9 -3.96 13.14 0.68
C ARG A 9 -4.68 13.25 2.00
N LYS A 10 -4.82 12.13 2.72
CA LYS A 10 -5.48 12.11 4.01
C LYS A 10 -4.76 13.00 5.01
N LEU A 11 -3.44 12.88 5.09
CA LEU A 11 -2.63 13.71 5.98
C LEU A 11 -2.77 15.19 5.63
N ARG A 12 -2.74 15.50 4.33
CA ARG A 12 -2.90 16.87 3.89
C ARG A 12 -4.22 17.46 4.37
N LYS A 13 -5.29 16.70 4.19
CA LYS A 13 -6.62 17.15 4.59
C LYS A 13 -6.76 17.27 6.11
N GLU A 14 -6.14 16.35 6.83
CA GLU A 14 -6.15 16.41 8.30
C GLU A 14 -5.45 17.67 8.79
N HIS A 15 -4.44 18.13 8.05
CA HIS A 15 -3.74 19.36 8.40
C HIS A 15 -4.36 20.59 7.72
N LYS A 16 -5.51 20.41 7.07
CA LYS A 16 -6.29 21.49 6.46
C LYS A 16 -5.50 22.29 5.43
N LEU A 17 -4.71 21.57 4.64
CA LEU A 17 -3.93 22.18 3.57
C LEU A 17 -4.56 21.87 2.22
N THR A 18 -4.53 22.85 1.32
CA THR A 18 -4.86 22.63 -0.07
C THR A 18 -3.68 21.95 -0.77
N GLN A 19 -3.92 21.39 -1.96
CA GLN A 19 -2.83 20.84 -2.75
C GLN A 19 -1.80 21.91 -3.08
N ASN A 20 -2.24 23.11 -3.42
CA ASN A 20 -1.32 24.22 -3.69
C ASN A 20 -0.45 24.53 -2.50
N GLU A 21 -1.04 24.59 -1.33
CA GLU A 21 -0.29 24.90 -0.12
C GLU A 21 0.77 23.86 0.18
N LEU A 22 0.41 22.60 0.13
CA LEU A 22 1.40 21.56 0.38
C LEU A 22 2.46 21.53 -0.70
N ALA A 23 2.06 21.67 -1.96
CA ALA A 23 3.00 21.67 -3.08
C ALA A 23 4.04 22.77 -2.92
N GLN A 24 3.61 23.97 -2.53
CA GLN A 24 4.52 25.07 -2.29
C GLN A 24 5.51 24.76 -1.17
N ARG A 25 5.03 24.15 -0.10
CA ARG A 25 5.87 23.87 1.06
C ARG A 25 6.95 22.82 0.76
N ILE A 26 6.64 21.87 -0.10
CA ILE A 26 7.61 20.80 -0.43
C ILE A 26 8.32 21.06 -1.75
N GLY A 27 8.01 22.16 -2.43
CA GLY A 27 8.74 22.55 -3.63
C GLY A 27 8.42 21.75 -4.88
N VAL A 28 7.16 21.32 -5.04
CA VAL A 28 6.73 20.62 -6.24
C VAL A 28 5.56 21.36 -6.87
N GLN A 29 5.24 21.02 -8.12
CA GLN A 29 4.09 21.56 -8.78
C GLN A 29 2.80 20.96 -8.21
N GLN A 30 1.74 21.76 -8.17
CA GLN A 30 0.45 21.28 -7.68
C GLN A 30 -0.04 20.10 -8.52
N SER A 31 0.16 20.17 -9.83
CA SER A 31 -0.26 19.08 -10.72
C SER A 31 0.48 17.78 -10.41
N ASP A 32 1.76 17.88 -10.05
CA ASP A 32 2.53 16.70 -9.67
C ASP A 32 2.02 16.10 -8.36
N LEU A 33 1.74 16.96 -7.39
CA LEU A 33 1.18 16.48 -6.13
C LEU A 33 -0.17 15.82 -6.35
N SER A 34 -1.00 16.40 -7.21
CA SER A 34 -2.29 15.82 -7.54
C SER A 34 -2.14 14.41 -8.10
N ARG A 35 -1.17 14.21 -8.98
CA ARG A 35 -0.92 12.89 -9.57
C ARG A 35 -0.38 11.90 -8.55
N MET A 36 0.47 12.37 -7.63
CA MET A 36 0.96 11.53 -6.56
C MET A 36 -0.19 11.05 -5.68
N GLU A 37 -1.11 11.94 -5.33
CA GLU A 37 -2.24 11.60 -4.48
C GLU A 37 -3.18 10.61 -5.14
N LYS A 38 -3.28 10.66 -6.47
CA LYS A 38 -4.12 9.73 -7.22
C LYS A 38 -3.43 8.39 -7.49
N GLY A 39 -2.14 8.29 -7.19
CA GLY A 39 -1.38 7.08 -7.46
C GLY A 39 -0.87 6.97 -8.89
N GLU A 40 -0.95 8.03 -9.67
CA GLU A 40 -0.46 8.06 -11.04
C GLU A 40 1.05 8.20 -11.13
N TYR A 41 1.65 8.80 -10.11
CA TYR A 41 3.08 8.95 -9.98
C TYR A 41 3.58 8.16 -8.80
N ARG A 42 4.78 7.63 -8.94
CA ARG A 42 5.50 7.12 -7.78
C ARG A 42 6.04 8.30 -6.99
N VAL A 43 5.88 8.25 -5.69
CA VAL A 43 6.44 9.28 -4.82
C VAL A 43 7.88 8.87 -4.54
N SER A 44 8.84 9.74 -4.90
CA SER A 44 10.23 9.48 -4.59
C SER A 44 10.44 9.54 -3.08
N LEU A 45 11.48 8.87 -2.62
CA LEU A 45 11.79 8.87 -1.21
C LEU A 45 12.10 10.27 -0.71
N ASP A 46 12.82 11.05 -1.53
CA ASP A 46 13.13 12.43 -1.18
C ASP A 46 11.86 13.26 -0.99
N THR A 47 10.91 13.13 -1.91
CA THR A 47 9.65 13.86 -1.82
C THR A 47 8.86 13.40 -0.60
N LEU A 48 8.84 12.10 -0.34
CA LEU A 48 8.14 11.57 0.82
C LEU A 48 8.73 12.13 2.11
N PHE A 49 10.05 12.19 2.23
CA PHE A 49 10.68 12.78 3.40
C PHE A 49 10.30 14.25 3.59
N LYS A 50 10.21 15.01 2.49
CA LYS A 50 9.77 16.40 2.58
C LYS A 50 8.34 16.52 3.08
N ILE A 51 7.47 15.65 2.58
CA ILE A 51 6.07 15.63 3.01
C ILE A 51 5.98 15.27 4.50
N LEU A 52 6.70 14.24 4.91
CA LEU A 52 6.67 13.80 6.30
C LEU A 52 7.24 14.87 7.23
N ALA A 53 8.26 15.59 6.79
CA ALA A 53 8.82 16.69 7.57
C ALA A 53 7.77 17.79 7.79
N GLU A 54 6.96 18.08 6.77
CA GLU A 54 5.88 19.06 6.91
C GLU A 54 4.86 18.66 7.96
N PHE A 55 4.62 17.36 8.09
CA PHE A 55 3.63 16.86 9.03
C PHE A 55 4.24 16.36 10.35
N ASP A 56 5.54 16.57 10.52
CA ASP A 56 6.26 16.15 11.73
C ASP A 56 6.02 14.67 12.03
N MET A 57 6.13 13.85 11.01
CA MET A 57 5.86 12.43 11.10
C MET A 57 7.10 11.64 10.71
N GLY A 58 7.42 10.60 11.48
CA GLY A 58 8.52 9.70 11.14
C GLY A 58 8.11 8.71 10.09
N ILE A 59 9.09 8.20 9.33
CA ILE A 59 8.81 7.26 8.26
C ILE A 59 8.24 5.94 8.79
N GLY A 60 8.72 5.49 9.95
CA GLY A 60 8.15 4.30 10.58
C GLY A 60 6.70 4.47 10.92
N GLU A 61 6.37 5.61 11.50
CA GLU A 61 4.98 5.94 11.85
C GLU A 61 4.10 5.97 10.63
N PHE A 62 4.59 6.57 9.54
CA PHE A 62 3.84 6.65 8.30
C PHE A 62 3.50 5.27 7.75
N PHE A 63 4.48 4.38 7.70
CA PHE A 63 4.26 3.04 7.15
C PHE A 63 3.46 2.16 8.09
N ASP A 64 3.57 2.35 9.39
CA ASP A 64 2.70 1.65 10.34
C ASP A 64 1.25 2.02 10.13
N ASP A 65 0.99 3.32 10.01
CA ASP A 65 -0.37 3.80 9.74
C ASP A 65 -0.88 3.27 8.42
N LEU A 66 -0.02 3.26 7.40
CA LEU A 66 -0.39 2.79 6.07
C LEU A 66 -0.76 1.30 6.11
N ALA A 67 0.02 0.50 6.84
CA ALA A 67 -0.26 -0.92 6.97
C ALA A 67 -1.61 -1.16 7.65
N ARG A 68 -1.89 -0.40 8.71
CA ARG A 68 -3.17 -0.52 9.40
C ARG A 68 -4.34 -0.10 8.53
N THR A 69 -4.11 0.88 7.66
CA THR A 69 -5.15 1.33 6.73
C THR A 69 -5.39 0.32 5.62
N ALA A 70 -4.33 -0.33 5.15
CA ALA A 70 -4.39 -1.28 4.05
C ALA A 70 -5.06 -2.60 4.45
N PHE A 71 -4.96 -2.98 5.71
CA PHE A 71 -5.49 -4.25 6.19
C PHE A 71 -6.56 -4.02 7.23
N ASN A 72 -7.70 -4.73 7.10
CA ASN A 72 -8.74 -4.65 8.12
C ASN A 72 -8.32 -5.53 9.32
N PRO A 73 -9.03 -5.40 10.46
CA PRO A 73 -8.66 -6.20 11.65
C PRO A 73 -8.71 -7.70 11.42
N GLN A 74 -9.60 -8.17 10.57
CA GLN A 74 -9.69 -9.60 10.25
C GLN A 74 -8.45 -10.08 9.51
N ASP A 75 -7.95 -9.26 8.58
CA ASP A 75 -6.73 -9.58 7.84
C ASP A 75 -5.54 -9.70 8.78
N VAL A 76 -5.43 -8.76 9.71
CA VAL A 76 -4.35 -8.77 10.69
C VAL A 76 -4.43 -10.02 11.58
N GLN A 77 -5.62 -10.37 12.02
CA GLN A 77 -5.80 -11.56 12.85
C GLN A 77 -5.44 -12.83 12.08
N LEU A 78 -5.83 -12.89 10.82
CA LEU A 78 -5.50 -14.05 9.98
C LEU A 78 -3.98 -14.21 9.85
N ILE A 79 -3.27 -13.12 9.66
CA ILE A 79 -1.82 -13.15 9.57
C ILE A 79 -1.21 -13.64 10.89
N ARG A 80 -1.72 -13.15 12.01
CA ARG A 80 -1.24 -13.58 13.32
C ARG A 80 -1.48 -15.06 13.53
N ASP A 81 -2.67 -15.54 13.19
CA ASP A 81 -3.01 -16.95 13.34
C ASP A 81 -2.09 -17.82 12.48
N LEU A 82 -1.85 -17.39 11.24
CA LEU A 82 -0.97 -18.12 10.35
C LEU A 82 0.44 -18.19 10.93
N ARG A 83 0.95 -17.07 11.43
CA ARG A 83 2.32 -17.02 11.97
C ARG A 83 2.48 -17.78 13.27
N ALA A 84 1.38 -18.05 13.97
CA ALA A 84 1.43 -18.83 15.20
C ALA A 84 1.56 -20.34 14.93
N LEU A 85 1.36 -20.76 13.69
CA LEU A 85 1.47 -22.17 13.33
C LEU A 85 2.93 -22.59 13.09
N PRO A 86 3.24 -23.87 13.22
CA PRO A 86 4.56 -24.36 12.79
C PRO A 86 4.81 -24.04 11.32
N ASN A 87 6.09 -23.89 10.97
CA ASN A 87 6.46 -23.52 9.60
C ASN A 87 5.92 -24.49 8.55
N GLU A 88 5.88 -25.76 8.87
CA GLU A 88 5.37 -26.76 7.97
C GLU A 88 3.89 -26.52 7.65
N ASP A 89 3.12 -26.22 8.68
CA ASP A 89 1.69 -25.95 8.53
C ASP A 89 1.47 -24.66 7.76
N GLN A 90 2.29 -23.64 8.02
CA GLN A 90 2.20 -22.39 7.26
C GLN A 90 2.40 -22.64 5.76
N ARG A 91 3.39 -23.48 5.43
CA ARG A 91 3.67 -23.78 4.04
C ARG A 91 2.50 -24.49 3.37
N GLU A 92 1.90 -25.45 4.07
CA GLU A 92 0.74 -26.18 3.55
C GLU A 92 -0.42 -25.23 3.26
N ILE A 93 -0.68 -24.31 4.17
CA ILE A 93 -1.77 -23.36 3.99
C ILE A 93 -1.51 -22.44 2.80
N ILE A 94 -0.29 -21.96 2.67
CA ILE A 94 0.07 -21.08 1.56
C ILE A 94 -0.08 -21.84 0.23
N GLU A 95 0.34 -23.09 0.19
CA GLU A 95 0.18 -23.90 -1.01
C GLU A 95 -1.30 -24.13 -1.34
N PHE A 96 -2.11 -24.35 -0.32
CA PHE A 96 -3.54 -24.54 -0.51
C PHE A 96 -4.19 -23.27 -1.08
N ILE A 97 -3.81 -22.12 -0.57
CA ILE A 97 -4.30 -20.83 -1.10
C ILE A 97 -3.92 -20.70 -2.57
N GLY A 98 -2.67 -21.02 -2.91
CA GLY A 98 -2.20 -20.99 -4.27
C GLY A 98 -2.99 -21.89 -5.19
N PHE A 99 -3.28 -23.09 -4.71
CA PHE A 99 -4.09 -24.04 -5.46
C PHE A 99 -5.50 -23.51 -5.70
N LYS A 100 -6.13 -22.95 -4.68
CA LYS A 100 -7.47 -22.40 -4.81
C LYS A 100 -7.51 -21.25 -5.79
N ARG A 101 -6.52 -20.36 -5.73
CA ARG A 101 -6.43 -19.24 -6.66
C ARG A 101 -6.29 -19.72 -8.09
N SER A 102 -5.46 -20.69 -8.30
CA SER A 102 -5.23 -21.27 -9.62
C SER A 102 -6.53 -21.83 -10.20
N ARG A 103 -7.28 -22.57 -9.40
CA ARG A 103 -8.55 -23.14 -9.85
C ARG A 103 -9.58 -22.04 -10.16
N ALA A 104 -9.63 -21.02 -9.31
CA ALA A 104 -10.58 -19.95 -9.50
C ALA A 104 -10.31 -19.16 -10.78
N GLN A 105 -9.04 -19.04 -11.16
CA GLN A 105 -8.63 -18.26 -12.32
C GLN A 105 -8.65 -19.03 -13.62
N ALA A 106 -8.49 -20.35 -13.54
CA ALA A 106 -8.30 -21.17 -14.75
C ALA A 106 -9.42 -20.99 -15.79
N PRO A 107 -10.71 -21.04 -15.40
CA PRO A 107 -11.76 -20.83 -16.41
C PRO A 107 -11.88 -19.39 -16.87
N GLN A 108 -11.37 -18.46 -16.12
CA GLN A 108 -11.51 -17.04 -16.43
C GLN A 108 -10.40 -16.52 -17.31
N THR A 109 -9.25 -17.15 -17.26
CA THR A 109 -8.08 -16.69 -18.02
C THR A 109 -7.39 -17.85 -18.68
N PRO A 110 -8.04 -18.48 -19.64
CA PRO A 110 -7.50 -19.69 -20.24
C PRO A 110 -6.17 -19.50 -20.95
N ASP A 111 -5.92 -18.32 -21.47
CA ASP A 111 -4.68 -18.05 -22.22
C ASP A 111 -3.71 -17.24 -21.42
N HIS A 112 -3.98 -17.09 -20.22
CA HIS A 112 -3.15 -16.24 -19.42
C HIS A 112 -1.96 -16.97 -18.94
N GLN A 113 -1.18 -17.03 -19.06
CA GLN A 113 -0.31 -17.50 -18.46
C GLN A 113 0.15 -17.47 -17.27
N PRO A 114 0.16 -17.61 -16.86
CA PRO A 114 0.53 -17.70 -15.81
C PRO A 114 1.03 -17.51 -14.92
N ALA A 115 0.97 -17.45 -14.85
CA ALA A 115 1.20 -17.17 -14.16
C ALA A 115 1.88 -16.89 -13.48
N ASP A 116 1.76 -16.66 -13.42
CA ASP A 116 2.13 -16.22 -12.90
C ASP A 116 2.88 -16.53 -12.33
N LYS A 117 3.08 -17.06 -12.47
CA LYS A 117 3.50 -17.37 -11.86
C LYS A 117 4.23 -17.20 -11.16
N ARG A 118 4.23 -17.06 -10.90
CA ARG A 118 4.55 -16.72 -10.19
C ARG A 118 4.68 -16.33 -9.36
N GLY A 119 4.59 -16.50 -9.06
CA GLY A 119 4.44 -15.96 -8.23
C GLY A 119 4.06 -15.80 -7.57
#